data_280d5652da02b18d66074104f21bbd81
#
_entry.id   280d5652da02b18d66074104f21bbd81
#
_cell.length_a   1.000
_cell.length_b   1.000
_cell.length_c   1.000
_cell.angle_alpha   90.00
_cell.angle_beta   90.00
_cell.angle_gamma   90.00
#
_symmetry.space_group_name_H-M   'P 1'
#
loop_
_entity.id
_entity.type
_entity.pdbx_description
1 polymer ?
#
loop_
_entity_poly.entity_id
_entity_poly.type
_entity_poly.pdbx_seq_one_letter_code
_entity_poly.pdbx_strand_id
1 'polypeptide(L)'
;MGWLGLDDTDSLEQGCTTFTFHLLLAGLPDAVEVLSPKLVRLWPFAQQRTRGNAAVAVELKTEDEEQLLEYLETFWSQNISPFAGLRSESHHDSRQQYPSDPGMVWFSSERPEEAFYTASVRHEVQLSDVPPATRSWGGQGRIGATAAVCWRERQPTWEAIVWRTLERHGQNERFVCEATLHRIDHLPSTFLSRDPRKGTSFVAPRGPCPVLFGIRARDADTAQRAGTELRNAEQTEDSIGMRVFVTNQATDDHLSEPVQSTVLSTEVLNRGSTCIVTENGQWMAFEESGPIKLLAQWLRPGDVIEGNGLSPEAGVMHLEKLRLISSVPSRERPKCDKCKVRMKSMGSGQGCRCPKCKVRTNDVWNEVPRVPPYPSWVQPPHGSRRHLAKPLEW
;
A
#
# COMPACT_ATOMS: atom_id res chain seq x y z
N MET A 1 8.07 -29.57 -10.21
CA MET A 1 7.98 -28.17 -9.68
C MET A 1 6.52 -27.78 -9.60
N GLY A 2 6.12 -27.16 -8.51
CA GLY A 2 4.76 -26.67 -8.33
C GLY A 2 4.73 -25.45 -7.43
N TRP A 3 3.56 -24.86 -7.27
CA TRP A 3 3.36 -23.63 -6.54
C TRP A 3 2.28 -23.80 -5.46
N LEU A 4 2.67 -23.48 -4.24
CA LEU A 4 1.77 -23.47 -3.08
C LEU A 4 1.40 -22.03 -2.75
N GLY A 5 0.12 -21.77 -2.51
CA GLY A 5 -0.38 -20.50 -1.97
C GLY A 5 -1.18 -20.72 -0.69
N LEU A 6 -1.17 -19.73 0.22
CA LEU A 6 -1.90 -19.75 1.49
C LEU A 6 -2.36 -18.34 1.85
N ASP A 7 -3.60 -18.21 2.33
CA ASP A 7 -4.13 -16.93 2.83
C ASP A 7 -5.20 -17.11 3.90
N ASP A 8 -5.49 -16.01 4.62
CA ASP A 8 -6.56 -15.84 5.62
C ASP A 8 -6.53 -16.85 6.79
N THR A 9 -5.34 -17.20 7.26
CA THR A 9 -5.15 -18.08 8.43
C THR A 9 -5.08 -17.33 9.77
N ASP A 10 -5.48 -16.06 9.80
CA ASP A 10 -5.41 -15.21 10.98
C ASP A 10 -6.74 -14.55 11.32
N SER A 11 -6.85 -14.12 12.58
CA SER A 11 -7.89 -13.20 13.06
C SER A 11 -7.24 -11.96 13.65
N LEU A 12 -8.03 -10.96 14.08
CA LEU A 12 -7.48 -9.78 14.75
C LEU A 12 -6.80 -10.10 16.08
N GLU A 13 -7.21 -11.18 16.75
CA GLU A 13 -6.74 -11.55 18.09
C GLU A 13 -5.58 -12.53 18.05
N GLN A 14 -5.51 -13.37 17.05
CA GLN A 14 -4.51 -14.43 16.97
C GLN A 14 -4.16 -14.83 15.54
N GLY A 15 -3.07 -15.57 15.41
CA GLY A 15 -2.60 -16.10 14.15
C GLY A 15 -1.88 -15.07 13.30
N CYS A 16 -1.30 -15.57 12.24
CA CYS A 16 -0.64 -14.77 11.19
C CYS A 16 -0.34 -15.68 10.01
N THR A 17 -0.81 -15.32 8.83
CA THR A 17 -0.62 -16.13 7.61
C THR A 17 0.87 -16.37 7.33
N THR A 18 1.75 -15.38 7.55
CA THR A 18 3.19 -15.56 7.35
C THR A 18 3.81 -16.52 8.38
N PHE A 19 3.29 -16.54 9.61
CA PHE A 19 3.76 -17.45 10.65
C PHE A 19 3.32 -18.90 10.39
N THR A 20 2.03 -19.10 10.08
CA THR A 20 1.49 -20.41 9.70
C THR A 20 2.25 -20.97 8.50
N PHE A 21 2.56 -20.13 7.52
CA PHE A 21 3.36 -20.49 6.36
C PHE A 21 4.82 -20.83 6.72
N HIS A 22 5.42 -20.12 7.67
CA HIS A 22 6.75 -20.45 8.15
C HIS A 22 6.80 -21.84 8.78
N LEU A 23 5.80 -22.20 9.59
CA LEU A 23 5.69 -23.52 10.21
C LEU A 23 5.46 -24.62 9.16
N LEU A 24 4.60 -24.35 8.17
CA LEU A 24 4.36 -25.27 7.04
C LEU A 24 5.67 -25.56 6.30
N LEU A 25 6.42 -24.53 5.96
CA LEU A 25 7.69 -24.69 5.22
C LEU A 25 8.80 -25.32 6.07
N ALA A 26 8.76 -25.15 7.38
CA ALA A 26 9.74 -25.77 8.30
C ALA A 26 9.50 -27.27 8.53
N GLY A 27 8.29 -27.75 8.33
CA GLY A 27 7.90 -29.15 8.47
C GLY A 27 7.83 -29.94 7.16
N LEU A 28 8.20 -29.34 6.03
CA LEU A 28 8.22 -30.05 4.74
C LEU A 28 9.15 -31.27 4.79
N PRO A 29 8.85 -32.34 4.04
CA PRO A 29 9.78 -33.45 3.87
C PRO A 29 11.14 -33.00 3.35
N ASP A 30 12.23 -33.62 3.79
CA ASP A 30 13.61 -33.25 3.43
C ASP A 30 13.89 -33.24 1.92
N ALA A 31 13.12 -34.04 1.15
CA ALA A 31 13.24 -34.11 -0.29
C ALA A 31 12.59 -32.92 -1.05
N VAL A 32 11.93 -31.99 -0.33
CA VAL A 32 11.25 -30.85 -0.92
C VAL A 32 12.13 -29.61 -0.84
N GLU A 33 12.57 -29.11 -1.99
CA GLU A 33 13.33 -27.86 -2.08
C GLU A 33 12.38 -26.65 -2.08
N VAL A 34 12.62 -25.70 -1.19
CA VAL A 34 11.86 -24.46 -1.05
C VAL A 34 12.54 -23.36 -1.83
N LEU A 35 11.88 -22.81 -2.84
CA LEU A 35 12.36 -21.68 -3.65
C LEU A 35 11.55 -20.43 -3.34
N SER A 36 12.15 -19.26 -3.40
CA SER A 36 11.52 -17.93 -3.40
C SER A 36 10.17 -17.79 -2.67
N PRO A 37 10.11 -17.84 -1.34
CA PRO A 37 8.89 -17.53 -0.60
C PRO A 37 8.42 -16.10 -0.89
N LYS A 38 7.12 -15.92 -1.12
CA LYS A 38 6.49 -14.65 -1.51
C LYS A 38 5.54 -14.16 -0.44
N LEU A 39 5.50 -12.83 -0.27
CA LEU A 39 4.50 -12.11 0.50
C LEU A 39 3.85 -11.07 -0.41
N VAL A 40 2.60 -11.28 -0.78
CA VAL A 40 1.90 -10.52 -1.82
C VAL A 40 0.77 -9.73 -1.19
N ARG A 41 0.85 -8.40 -1.27
CA ARG A 41 -0.22 -7.49 -0.86
C ARG A 41 -1.30 -7.45 -1.93
N LEU A 42 -2.56 -7.39 -1.49
CA LEU A 42 -3.75 -7.46 -2.34
C LEU A 42 -4.62 -6.22 -2.18
N TRP A 43 -5.82 -6.23 -2.78
CA TRP A 43 -6.77 -5.13 -2.77
C TRP A 43 -7.03 -4.60 -1.36
N PRO A 44 -6.71 -3.32 -1.08
CA PRO A 44 -6.76 -2.79 0.29
C PRO A 44 -8.19 -2.52 0.78
N PHE A 45 -9.18 -2.60 -0.09
CA PHE A 45 -10.60 -2.39 0.25
C PHE A 45 -11.42 -3.67 0.27
N ALA A 46 -10.80 -4.85 0.15
CA ALA A 46 -11.50 -6.12 0.26
C ALA A 46 -12.33 -6.17 1.55
N GLN A 47 -13.58 -6.60 1.44
CA GLN A 47 -14.50 -6.63 2.58
C GLN A 47 -14.01 -7.64 3.62
N GLN A 48 -13.66 -8.84 3.18
CA GLN A 48 -13.19 -9.94 4.02
C GLN A 48 -11.66 -9.89 4.17
N ARG A 49 -11.15 -8.91 4.89
CA ARG A 49 -9.73 -8.84 5.24
C ARG A 49 -9.55 -8.67 6.73
N THR A 50 -8.56 -9.31 7.30
CA THR A 50 -8.27 -9.23 8.73
C THR A 50 -7.48 -7.96 9.04
N ARG A 51 -6.26 -7.84 8.54
CA ARG A 51 -5.34 -6.70 8.78
C ARG A 51 -4.93 -6.02 7.47
N GLY A 52 -3.77 -6.38 6.94
CA GLY A 52 -3.13 -5.73 5.81
C GLY A 52 -3.39 -6.36 4.45
N ASN A 53 -4.35 -7.27 4.32
CA ASN A 53 -4.68 -8.05 3.12
C ASN A 53 -3.44 -8.51 2.35
N ALA A 54 -2.82 -9.59 2.81
CA ALA A 54 -1.61 -10.14 2.23
C ALA A 54 -1.60 -11.66 2.28
N ALA A 55 -1.41 -12.27 1.13
CA ALA A 55 -1.26 -13.70 0.96
C ALA A 55 0.21 -14.10 0.82
N VAL A 56 0.48 -15.39 0.96
CA VAL A 56 1.83 -15.96 0.78
C VAL A 56 1.80 -17.04 -0.29
N ALA A 57 2.93 -17.20 -0.98
CA ALA A 57 3.13 -18.29 -1.93
C ALA A 57 4.59 -18.74 -1.96
N VAL A 58 4.83 -19.91 -2.55
CA VAL A 58 6.16 -20.46 -2.74
C VAL A 58 6.20 -21.40 -3.93
N GLU A 59 7.31 -21.44 -4.61
CA GLU A 59 7.64 -22.49 -5.54
C GLU A 59 8.34 -23.64 -4.80
N LEU A 60 7.83 -24.87 -4.97
CA LEU A 60 8.36 -26.08 -4.38
C LEU A 60 8.83 -27.03 -5.50
N LYS A 61 10.00 -27.63 -5.29
CA LYS A 61 10.52 -28.65 -6.17
C LYS A 61 10.58 -29.98 -5.40
N THR A 62 9.91 -30.96 -5.92
CA THR A 62 9.88 -32.34 -5.40
C THR A 62 9.85 -33.33 -6.52
N GLU A 63 10.36 -34.53 -6.27
CA GLU A 63 10.21 -35.71 -7.15
C GLU A 63 9.04 -36.59 -6.69
N ASP A 64 8.56 -36.42 -5.45
CA ASP A 64 7.43 -37.13 -4.85
C ASP A 64 6.31 -36.14 -4.51
N GLU A 65 5.43 -35.88 -5.48
CA GLU A 65 4.30 -34.97 -5.29
C GLU A 65 3.22 -35.61 -4.37
N GLU A 66 3.08 -36.93 -4.37
CA GLU A 66 2.09 -37.62 -3.54
C GLU A 66 2.42 -37.46 -2.08
N GLN A 67 3.68 -37.67 -1.68
CA GLN A 67 4.15 -37.42 -0.32
C GLN A 67 3.97 -35.95 0.10
N LEU A 68 4.26 -35.01 -0.80
CA LEU A 68 4.02 -33.59 -0.53
C LEU A 68 2.53 -33.31 -0.28
N LEU A 69 1.63 -33.85 -1.11
CA LEU A 69 0.18 -33.63 -0.96
C LEU A 69 -0.37 -34.27 0.32
N GLU A 70 0.13 -35.44 0.73
CA GLU A 70 -0.21 -36.04 2.03
C GLU A 70 0.22 -35.18 3.21
N TYR A 71 1.43 -34.60 3.12
CA TYR A 71 1.91 -33.65 4.12
C TYR A 71 1.03 -32.39 4.17
N LEU A 72 0.69 -31.80 3.04
CA LEU A 72 -0.15 -30.60 2.96
C LEU A 72 -1.57 -30.86 3.51
N GLU A 73 -2.17 -32.02 3.22
CA GLU A 73 -3.47 -32.42 3.75
C GLU A 73 -3.41 -32.58 5.28
N THR A 74 -2.35 -33.21 5.77
CA THR A 74 -2.12 -33.40 7.21
C THR A 74 -1.91 -32.07 7.91
N PHE A 75 -1.07 -31.22 7.36
CA PHE A 75 -0.82 -29.87 7.90
C PHE A 75 -2.10 -29.03 7.91
N TRP A 76 -2.88 -29.05 6.83
CA TRP A 76 -4.15 -28.36 6.75
C TRP A 76 -5.12 -28.79 7.84
N SER A 77 -5.33 -30.11 7.98
CA SER A 77 -6.30 -30.66 8.92
C SER A 77 -5.92 -30.43 10.39
N GLN A 78 -4.62 -30.39 10.70
CA GLN A 78 -4.13 -30.23 12.08
C GLN A 78 -3.88 -28.76 12.49
N ASN A 79 -3.44 -27.91 11.55
CA ASN A 79 -2.92 -26.58 11.88
C ASN A 79 -3.73 -25.42 11.31
N ILE A 80 -4.64 -25.64 10.35
CA ILE A 80 -5.40 -24.57 9.69
C ILE A 80 -6.90 -24.75 9.89
N SER A 81 -7.43 -25.86 9.44
CA SER A 81 -8.88 -26.14 9.47
C SER A 81 -9.54 -25.98 10.86
N PRO A 82 -8.91 -26.37 11.98
CA PRO A 82 -9.51 -26.20 13.30
C PRO A 82 -9.70 -24.73 13.73
N PHE A 83 -9.00 -23.82 13.08
CA PHE A 83 -9.06 -22.37 13.37
C PHE A 83 -9.94 -21.62 12.35
N ALA A 84 -10.47 -22.28 11.34
CA ALA A 84 -11.41 -21.67 10.40
C ALA A 84 -12.71 -21.25 11.10
N GLY A 85 -13.26 -20.11 10.68
CA GLY A 85 -14.50 -19.58 11.27
C GLY A 85 -14.34 -18.89 12.63
N LEU A 86 -13.14 -18.83 13.19
CA LEU A 86 -12.88 -18.08 14.41
C LEU A 86 -13.09 -16.59 14.14
N ARG A 87 -13.98 -15.98 14.93
CA ARG A 87 -14.35 -14.57 14.81
C ARG A 87 -13.76 -13.79 15.97
N SER A 88 -13.09 -12.69 15.65
CA SER A 88 -12.71 -11.70 16.64
C SER A 88 -13.89 -10.79 16.95
N GLU A 89 -14.13 -10.49 18.21
CA GLU A 89 -15.07 -9.45 18.66
C GLU A 89 -14.43 -8.06 18.72
N SER A 90 -13.19 -7.91 18.31
CA SER A 90 -12.43 -6.66 18.38
C SER A 90 -13.03 -5.62 17.43
N HIS A 91 -13.24 -4.39 17.94
CA HIS A 91 -13.73 -3.23 17.21
C HIS A 91 -12.58 -2.42 16.57
N HIS A 92 -11.61 -3.08 15.97
CA HIS A 92 -10.51 -2.38 15.33
C HIS A 92 -11.00 -1.58 14.10
N ASP A 93 -10.75 -0.29 14.09
CA ASP A 93 -11.10 0.65 13.02
C ASP A 93 -12.61 0.82 12.74
N SER A 94 -13.49 0.48 13.69
CA SER A 94 -14.97 0.54 13.51
C SER A 94 -15.48 -0.23 12.29
N ARG A 95 -14.66 -1.16 11.77
CA ARG A 95 -14.98 -1.98 10.60
C ARG A 95 -15.61 -3.30 11.02
N GLN A 96 -16.60 -3.75 10.24
CA GLN A 96 -17.15 -5.08 10.41
C GLN A 96 -16.04 -6.13 10.29
N GLN A 97 -15.97 -7.05 11.24
CA GLN A 97 -15.04 -8.17 11.22
C GLN A 97 -15.73 -9.41 10.66
N TYR A 98 -14.99 -10.14 9.84
CA TYR A 98 -15.44 -11.40 9.28
C TYR A 98 -14.67 -12.54 9.95
N PRO A 99 -15.28 -13.73 10.13
CA PRO A 99 -14.54 -14.92 10.54
C PRO A 99 -13.42 -15.22 9.56
N SER A 100 -12.30 -15.78 10.04
CA SER A 100 -11.26 -16.27 9.14
C SER A 100 -11.81 -17.39 8.26
N ASP A 101 -11.55 -17.31 6.96
CA ASP A 101 -11.96 -18.31 5.97
C ASP A 101 -10.74 -18.74 5.14
N PRO A 102 -9.81 -19.50 5.78
CA PRO A 102 -8.52 -19.84 5.19
C PRO A 102 -8.65 -20.52 3.84
N GLY A 103 -7.66 -20.28 2.99
CA GLY A 103 -7.55 -20.97 1.71
C GLY A 103 -6.11 -21.35 1.38
N MET A 104 -5.93 -22.59 0.93
CA MET A 104 -4.66 -23.09 0.43
C MET A 104 -4.86 -23.68 -0.96
N VAL A 105 -3.91 -23.47 -1.88
CA VAL A 105 -3.96 -23.94 -3.25
C VAL A 105 -2.62 -24.56 -3.67
N TRP A 106 -2.68 -25.60 -4.48
CA TRP A 106 -1.52 -26.22 -5.10
C TRP A 106 -1.69 -26.31 -6.61
N PHE A 107 -0.68 -25.90 -7.36
CA PHE A 107 -0.57 -26.00 -8.82
C PHE A 107 0.67 -26.81 -9.16
N SER A 108 0.51 -28.01 -9.72
CA SER A 108 1.59 -28.98 -9.88
C SER A 108 2.53 -28.72 -11.07
N SER A 109 2.08 -28.09 -12.13
CA SER A 109 2.89 -27.98 -13.36
C SER A 109 2.89 -26.59 -13.99
N GLU A 110 1.77 -25.90 -13.93
CA GLU A 110 1.61 -24.59 -14.57
C GLU A 110 1.09 -23.58 -13.58
N ARG A 111 1.75 -22.42 -13.53
CA ARG A 111 1.25 -21.27 -12.80
C ARG A 111 0.08 -20.68 -13.58
N PRO A 112 -1.03 -20.32 -12.93
CA PRO A 112 -2.12 -19.62 -13.59
C PRO A 112 -1.67 -18.23 -14.08
N GLU A 113 -2.47 -17.63 -14.96
CA GLU A 113 -2.14 -16.35 -15.60
C GLU A 113 -2.01 -15.19 -14.59
N GLU A 114 -1.08 -14.27 -14.87
CA GLU A 114 -0.86 -13.08 -14.06
C GLU A 114 -2.05 -12.12 -14.04
N ALA A 115 -2.95 -12.23 -15.00
CA ALA A 115 -4.16 -11.42 -15.08
C ALA A 115 -5.01 -11.49 -13.80
N PHE A 116 -5.09 -12.68 -13.15
CA PHE A 116 -5.80 -12.84 -11.89
C PHE A 116 -5.15 -12.06 -10.74
N TYR A 117 -3.81 -12.06 -10.64
CA TYR A 117 -3.10 -11.20 -9.69
C TYR A 117 -3.39 -9.72 -9.94
N THR A 118 -3.27 -9.27 -11.19
CA THR A 118 -3.52 -7.88 -11.57
C THR A 118 -4.93 -7.43 -11.17
N ALA A 119 -5.93 -8.27 -11.39
CA ALA A 119 -7.29 -8.03 -10.93
C ALA A 119 -7.36 -7.93 -9.40
N SER A 120 -6.76 -8.88 -8.68
CA SER A 120 -6.79 -9.00 -7.21
C SER A 120 -6.06 -7.87 -6.46
N VAL A 121 -5.24 -7.05 -7.14
CA VAL A 121 -4.59 -5.85 -6.54
C VAL A 121 -5.31 -4.56 -6.91
N ARG A 122 -6.17 -4.55 -7.93
CA ARG A 122 -6.82 -3.35 -8.47
C ARG A 122 -8.30 -3.23 -8.12
N HIS A 123 -8.96 -4.34 -7.86
CA HIS A 123 -10.39 -4.38 -7.48
C HIS A 123 -10.71 -5.64 -6.67
N GLU A 124 -11.93 -5.71 -6.17
CA GLU A 124 -12.43 -6.89 -5.50
C GLU A 124 -12.75 -7.99 -6.50
N VAL A 125 -12.28 -9.21 -6.26
CA VAL A 125 -12.53 -10.41 -7.06
C VAL A 125 -13.35 -11.41 -6.27
N GLN A 126 -14.09 -12.28 -6.94
CA GLN A 126 -14.96 -13.27 -6.32
C GLN A 126 -14.32 -14.66 -6.34
N LEU A 127 -14.77 -15.53 -5.44
CA LEU A 127 -14.28 -16.91 -5.38
C LEU A 127 -14.55 -17.68 -6.68
N SER A 128 -15.60 -17.32 -7.42
CA SER A 128 -15.93 -17.88 -8.74
C SER A 128 -14.90 -17.55 -9.82
N ASP A 129 -14.11 -16.49 -9.62
CA ASP A 129 -13.12 -16.02 -10.59
C ASP A 129 -11.76 -16.72 -10.42
N VAL A 130 -11.61 -17.51 -9.34
CA VAL A 130 -10.36 -18.20 -9.00
C VAL A 130 -10.06 -19.28 -10.04
N PRO A 131 -8.89 -19.24 -10.71
CA PRO A 131 -8.47 -20.31 -11.62
C PRO A 131 -8.43 -21.67 -10.93
N PRO A 132 -8.79 -22.74 -11.63
CA PRO A 132 -8.77 -24.09 -11.06
C PRO A 132 -7.35 -24.52 -10.69
N ALA A 133 -7.16 -24.94 -9.44
CA ALA A 133 -5.91 -25.49 -8.94
C ALA A 133 -5.90 -27.03 -9.07
N THR A 134 -4.70 -27.64 -9.05
CA THR A 134 -4.55 -29.12 -8.99
C THR A 134 -5.18 -29.65 -7.71
N ARG A 135 -4.96 -28.96 -6.59
CA ARG A 135 -5.59 -29.23 -5.30
C ARG A 135 -5.92 -27.91 -4.60
N SER A 136 -7.03 -27.87 -3.88
CA SER A 136 -7.40 -26.69 -3.09
C SER A 136 -8.10 -27.09 -1.80
N TRP A 137 -7.91 -26.26 -0.76
CA TRP A 137 -8.49 -26.42 0.57
C TRP A 137 -9.13 -25.10 1.01
N GLY A 138 -10.20 -25.19 1.78
CA GLY A 138 -10.83 -24.05 2.43
C GLY A 138 -11.71 -23.18 1.55
N GLY A 139 -11.84 -21.92 1.94
CA GLY A 139 -12.84 -21.00 1.42
C GLY A 139 -12.27 -19.77 0.69
N GLN A 140 -12.66 -18.56 1.14
CA GLN A 140 -12.33 -17.28 0.50
C GLN A 140 -10.81 -16.99 0.40
N GLY A 141 -10.02 -17.47 1.35
CA GLY A 141 -8.56 -17.35 1.31
C GLY A 141 -7.92 -17.94 0.06
N ARG A 142 -8.62 -18.81 -0.70
CA ARG A 142 -8.16 -19.29 -2.01
C ARG A 142 -7.97 -18.16 -3.03
N ILE A 143 -8.70 -17.04 -2.88
CA ILE A 143 -8.53 -15.86 -3.73
C ILE A 143 -7.10 -15.32 -3.57
N GLY A 144 -6.72 -14.96 -2.34
CA GLY A 144 -5.41 -14.40 -2.07
C GLY A 144 -4.27 -15.39 -2.30
N ALA A 145 -4.46 -16.65 -1.89
CA ALA A 145 -3.51 -17.73 -2.13
C ALA A 145 -3.20 -17.90 -3.62
N THR A 146 -4.21 -17.92 -4.49
CA THR A 146 -4.05 -18.01 -5.95
C THR A 146 -3.41 -16.74 -6.52
N ALA A 147 -3.85 -15.56 -6.08
CA ALA A 147 -3.28 -14.30 -6.53
C ALA A 147 -1.77 -14.22 -6.22
N ALA A 148 -1.34 -14.70 -5.04
CA ALA A 148 0.07 -14.75 -4.67
C ALA A 148 0.87 -15.72 -5.55
N VAL A 149 0.30 -16.84 -5.95
CA VAL A 149 0.91 -17.76 -6.94
C VAL A 149 1.00 -17.09 -8.31
N CYS A 150 0.00 -16.35 -8.75
CA CYS A 150 -0.05 -15.71 -10.06
C CYS A 150 0.98 -14.59 -10.25
N TRP A 151 1.41 -13.93 -9.19
CA TRP A 151 2.34 -12.81 -9.26
C TRP A 151 3.72 -13.18 -9.82
N ARG A 152 4.25 -12.42 -10.80
CA ARG A 152 5.46 -12.73 -11.61
C ARG A 152 6.73 -11.95 -11.22
N GLU A 153 6.81 -11.34 -10.06
CA GLU A 153 8.02 -10.67 -9.49
C GLU A 153 8.79 -9.77 -10.47
N ARG A 154 8.13 -8.93 -11.25
CA ARG A 154 8.78 -8.14 -12.32
C ARG A 154 9.74 -7.06 -11.78
N GLN A 155 9.45 -6.45 -10.67
CA GLN A 155 10.31 -5.47 -9.99
C GLN A 155 10.14 -5.63 -8.49
N PRO A 156 10.54 -6.77 -7.92
CA PRO A 156 10.23 -7.08 -6.55
C PRO A 156 11.02 -6.24 -5.55
N THR A 157 10.52 -6.21 -4.35
CA THR A 157 11.23 -5.83 -3.14
C THR A 157 11.29 -7.03 -2.19
N TRP A 158 11.94 -6.88 -1.05
CA TRP A 158 12.09 -7.97 -0.08
C TRP A 158 11.68 -7.51 1.30
N GLU A 159 11.13 -8.43 2.09
CA GLU A 159 10.81 -8.18 3.50
C GLU A 159 11.31 -9.36 4.35
N ALA A 160 12.22 -9.07 5.29
CA ALA A 160 12.60 -10.01 6.33
C ALA A 160 11.57 -9.92 7.45
N ILE A 161 10.85 -11.00 7.72
CA ILE A 161 9.88 -11.10 8.82
C ILE A 161 10.46 -11.98 9.92
N VAL A 162 10.38 -11.47 11.16
CA VAL A 162 10.81 -12.16 12.39
C VAL A 162 9.58 -12.43 13.26
N TRP A 163 9.49 -13.61 13.85
CA TRP A 163 8.38 -14.00 14.72
C TRP A 163 8.82 -14.19 16.15
N ARG A 164 7.97 -13.73 17.06
CA ARG A 164 8.12 -13.81 18.52
C ARG A 164 8.08 -15.25 19.00
N THR A 165 8.63 -15.47 20.18
CA THR A 165 8.43 -16.75 20.91
C THR A 165 6.96 -16.95 21.25
N LEU A 166 6.53 -18.21 21.41
CA LEU A 166 5.12 -18.55 21.63
C LEU A 166 4.54 -17.90 22.89
N GLU A 167 5.35 -17.73 23.95
CA GLU A 167 4.96 -17.08 25.20
C GLU A 167 4.62 -15.59 25.02
N ARG A 168 5.11 -14.99 23.95
CA ARG A 168 4.86 -13.58 23.60
C ARG A 168 3.69 -13.39 22.65
N HIS A 169 3.12 -14.47 22.11
CA HIS A 169 1.94 -14.35 21.25
C HIS A 169 0.76 -13.77 22.06
N GLY A 170 -0.03 -12.92 21.43
CA GLY A 170 -1.15 -12.23 22.08
C GLY A 170 -0.77 -10.99 22.89
N GLN A 171 0.52 -10.73 23.16
CA GLN A 171 0.96 -9.52 23.86
C GLN A 171 1.12 -8.35 22.89
N ASN A 172 0.66 -7.15 23.31
CA ASN A 172 0.74 -5.94 22.46
C ASN A 172 2.14 -5.31 22.44
N GLU A 173 2.86 -5.34 23.56
CA GLU A 173 4.20 -4.74 23.65
C GLU A 173 5.23 -5.58 22.87
N ARG A 174 6.12 -4.88 22.19
CA ARG A 174 7.25 -5.46 21.46
C ARG A 174 8.50 -4.68 21.79
N PHE A 175 9.58 -5.40 21.98
CA PHE A 175 10.87 -4.80 22.29
C PHE A 175 11.83 -5.05 21.12
N VAL A 176 12.23 -3.96 20.48
CA VAL A 176 13.25 -3.95 19.41
C VAL A 176 14.27 -2.87 19.71
N CYS A 177 15.53 -3.14 19.42
CA CYS A 177 16.62 -2.18 19.66
C CYS A 177 16.45 -0.95 18.77
N GLU A 178 16.04 0.18 19.36
CA GLU A 178 15.80 1.45 18.66
C GLU A 178 17.07 2.00 17.97
N ALA A 179 18.24 1.84 18.57
CA ALA A 179 19.50 2.30 17.99
C ALA A 179 19.84 1.53 16.71
N THR A 180 19.64 0.21 16.72
CA THR A 180 19.85 -0.65 15.56
C THR A 180 18.80 -0.36 14.49
N LEU A 181 17.54 -0.22 14.87
CA LEU A 181 16.46 0.16 13.94
C LEU A 181 16.75 1.49 13.26
N HIS A 182 17.25 2.48 14.01
CA HIS A 182 17.62 3.77 13.46
C HIS A 182 18.74 3.66 12.42
N ARG A 183 19.78 2.83 12.67
CA ARG A 183 20.84 2.58 11.66
C ARG A 183 20.28 1.94 10.38
N ILE A 184 19.43 0.92 10.55
CA ILE A 184 18.79 0.21 9.43
C ILE A 184 17.95 1.16 8.58
N ASP A 185 17.20 2.07 9.19
CA ASP A 185 16.34 3.04 8.50
C ASP A 185 17.14 4.02 7.61
N HIS A 186 18.42 4.22 7.90
CA HIS A 186 19.33 5.06 7.12
C HIS A 186 20.13 4.30 6.05
N LEU A 187 19.95 2.99 5.89
CA LEU A 187 20.57 2.23 4.82
C LEU A 187 19.91 2.59 3.48
N PRO A 188 20.69 2.86 2.41
CA PRO A 188 20.15 3.28 1.10
C PRO A 188 19.17 2.27 0.48
N SER A 189 19.33 0.99 0.79
CA SER A 189 18.52 -0.09 0.24
C SER A 189 17.30 -0.45 1.11
N THR A 190 17.15 0.08 2.32
CA THR A 190 15.94 -0.13 3.13
C THR A 190 14.90 0.97 2.87
N PHE A 191 13.64 0.67 3.11
CA PHE A 191 12.56 1.63 2.90
C PHE A 191 11.36 1.35 3.79
N LEU A 192 10.60 2.42 4.10
CA LEU A 192 9.34 2.34 4.87
C LEU A 192 9.45 1.54 6.17
N SER A 193 10.65 1.49 6.76
CA SER A 193 10.87 0.85 8.07
C SER A 193 10.44 1.74 9.21
N ARG A 194 10.48 3.06 9.02
CA ARG A 194 10.12 4.07 10.02
C ARG A 194 9.58 5.35 9.36
N ASP A 195 8.64 6.07 10.02
CA ASP A 195 8.27 7.43 9.64
C ASP A 195 9.08 8.44 10.47
N PRO A 196 10.11 9.07 9.90
CA PRO A 196 10.99 9.98 10.65
C PRO A 196 10.26 11.22 11.20
N ARG A 197 9.11 11.59 10.59
CA ARG A 197 8.33 12.75 11.02
C ARG A 197 7.45 12.46 12.24
N LYS A 198 6.99 11.24 12.38
CA LYS A 198 6.10 10.80 13.48
C LYS A 198 6.84 10.03 14.56
N GLY A 199 8.11 9.70 14.37
CA GLY A 199 8.85 8.80 15.25
C GLY A 199 8.23 7.40 15.35
N THR A 200 7.32 7.05 14.44
CA THR A 200 6.56 5.81 14.46
C THR A 200 7.33 4.73 13.72
N SER A 201 7.50 3.56 14.36
CA SER A 201 8.10 2.39 13.72
C SER A 201 7.05 1.67 12.86
N PHE A 202 7.39 1.36 11.60
CA PHE A 202 6.57 0.51 10.73
C PHE A 202 6.98 -0.96 10.79
N VAL A 203 8.11 -1.26 11.38
CA VAL A 203 8.64 -2.63 11.42
C VAL A 203 7.90 -3.53 12.38
N ALA A 204 7.27 -2.98 13.42
CA ALA A 204 6.50 -3.76 14.38
C ALA A 204 5.00 -3.60 14.11
N PRO A 205 4.25 -4.69 13.89
CA PRO A 205 2.81 -4.62 13.72
C PRO A 205 2.13 -4.21 15.03
N ARG A 206 0.97 -3.56 14.92
CA ARG A 206 0.12 -3.26 16.08
C ARG A 206 -0.74 -4.47 16.43
N GLY A 207 -1.08 -4.61 17.72
CA GLY A 207 -1.95 -5.66 18.22
C GLY A 207 -1.26 -7.03 18.42
N PRO A 208 -2.03 -8.04 18.83
CA PRO A 208 -1.54 -9.36 19.22
C PRO A 208 -1.20 -10.25 18.01
N CYS A 209 -0.16 -9.90 17.28
CA CYS A 209 0.30 -10.63 16.10
C CYS A 209 1.60 -11.38 16.42
N PRO A 210 1.83 -12.61 15.94
CA PRO A 210 3.08 -13.33 16.10
C PRO A 210 4.31 -12.62 15.54
N VAL A 211 4.14 -11.71 14.57
CA VAL A 211 5.26 -10.98 13.98
C VAL A 211 5.88 -10.03 15.00
N LEU A 212 7.18 -10.14 15.20
CA LEU A 212 7.96 -9.19 16.00
C LEU A 212 8.19 -7.91 15.20
N PHE A 213 8.78 -8.04 14.01
CA PHE A 213 9.01 -6.94 13.08
C PHE A 213 9.15 -7.43 11.63
N GLY A 214 9.07 -6.50 10.68
CA GLY A 214 9.41 -6.71 9.28
C GLY A 214 10.36 -5.62 8.78
N ILE A 215 11.48 -5.99 8.16
CA ILE A 215 12.42 -5.06 7.50
C ILE A 215 12.28 -5.17 6.01
N ARG A 216 11.97 -4.05 5.36
CA ARG A 216 11.81 -3.96 3.90
C ARG A 216 13.06 -3.42 3.25
N ALA A 217 13.47 -4.07 2.15
CA ALA A 217 14.64 -3.69 1.39
C ALA A 217 14.44 -3.86 -0.13
N ARG A 218 15.30 -3.20 -0.90
CA ARG A 218 15.32 -3.26 -2.37
C ARG A 218 16.03 -4.50 -2.91
N ASP A 219 16.70 -5.26 -2.03
CA ASP A 219 17.41 -6.50 -2.35
C ASP A 219 17.33 -7.49 -1.18
N ALA A 220 17.48 -8.78 -1.51
CA ALA A 220 17.38 -9.86 -0.55
C ALA A 220 18.48 -9.82 0.53
N ASP A 221 19.70 -9.51 0.11
CA ASP A 221 20.87 -9.51 1.01
C ASP A 221 20.75 -8.41 2.08
N THR A 222 20.27 -7.23 1.70
CA THR A 222 20.01 -6.15 2.65
C THR A 222 18.87 -6.53 3.60
N ALA A 223 17.76 -7.12 3.11
CA ALA A 223 16.67 -7.58 3.97
C ALA A 223 17.17 -8.63 4.97
N GLN A 224 17.94 -9.61 4.51
CA GLN A 224 18.51 -10.68 5.33
C GLN A 224 19.46 -10.12 6.40
N ARG A 225 20.42 -9.29 6.01
CA ARG A 225 21.41 -8.71 6.94
C ARG A 225 20.77 -7.80 7.96
N ALA A 226 19.92 -6.87 7.52
CA ALA A 226 19.26 -5.93 8.42
C ALA A 226 18.28 -6.64 9.38
N GLY A 227 17.52 -7.63 8.89
CA GLY A 227 16.67 -8.46 9.72
C GLY A 227 17.47 -9.23 10.78
N THR A 228 18.59 -9.83 10.39
CA THR A 228 19.50 -10.55 11.30
C THR A 228 20.13 -9.61 12.32
N GLU A 229 20.61 -8.45 11.90
CA GLU A 229 21.20 -7.44 12.77
C GLU A 229 20.23 -6.98 13.87
N LEU A 230 18.97 -6.64 13.47
CA LEU A 230 17.97 -6.21 14.45
C LEU A 230 17.52 -7.34 15.37
N ARG A 231 17.37 -8.55 14.82
CA ARG A 231 17.02 -9.76 15.59
C ARG A 231 18.03 -10.07 16.68
N ASN A 232 19.31 -9.91 16.40
CA ASN A 232 20.41 -10.25 17.32
C ASN A 232 20.84 -9.07 18.21
N ALA A 233 20.20 -7.91 18.09
CA ALA A 233 20.53 -6.75 18.91
C ALA A 233 20.09 -6.96 20.37
N GLU A 234 20.95 -6.61 21.35
CA GLU A 234 20.80 -6.89 22.77
C GLU A 234 19.45 -6.46 23.38
N GLN A 235 18.86 -5.37 22.88
CA GLN A 235 17.57 -4.88 23.37
C GLN A 235 16.36 -5.39 22.56
N THR A 236 16.57 -6.32 21.66
CA THR A 236 15.49 -6.95 20.90
C THR A 236 15.08 -8.25 21.62
N GLU A 237 13.76 -8.45 21.78
CA GLU A 237 13.25 -9.67 22.42
C GLU A 237 13.57 -10.92 21.59
N ASP A 238 13.60 -12.08 22.25
CA ASP A 238 13.85 -13.38 21.63
C ASP A 238 12.80 -13.71 20.54
N SER A 239 13.25 -14.44 19.54
CA SER A 239 12.43 -14.82 18.39
C SER A 239 12.65 -16.28 18.00
N ILE A 240 11.60 -16.93 17.48
CA ILE A 240 11.65 -18.35 17.09
C ILE A 240 12.12 -18.54 15.65
N GLY A 241 12.07 -17.52 14.82
CA GLY A 241 12.47 -17.65 13.42
C GLY A 241 12.46 -16.35 12.65
N MET A 242 13.07 -16.40 11.48
CA MET A 242 13.10 -15.33 10.49
C MET A 242 13.01 -15.94 9.08
N ARG A 243 12.34 -15.24 8.18
CA ARG A 243 12.31 -15.58 6.75
C ARG A 243 12.30 -14.32 5.90
N VAL A 244 13.05 -14.34 4.81
CA VAL A 244 13.00 -13.30 3.79
C VAL A 244 11.97 -13.70 2.74
N PHE A 245 11.07 -12.80 2.43
CA PHE A 245 10.06 -12.94 1.39
C PHE A 245 10.36 -12.00 0.24
N VAL A 246 10.15 -12.47 -0.98
CA VAL A 246 10.00 -11.61 -2.15
C VAL A 246 8.63 -10.95 -2.06
N THR A 247 8.53 -9.64 -2.28
CA THR A 247 7.26 -8.91 -2.10
C THR A 247 6.95 -7.98 -3.27
N ASN A 248 5.65 -7.74 -3.49
CA ASN A 248 5.14 -6.73 -4.40
C ASN A 248 5.01 -5.35 -3.74
N GLN A 249 5.60 -5.13 -2.58
CA GLN A 249 5.55 -3.84 -1.91
C GLN A 249 6.36 -2.81 -2.69
N ALA A 250 5.86 -1.58 -2.75
CA ALA A 250 6.48 -0.46 -3.46
C ALA A 250 6.73 -0.74 -4.97
N THR A 251 5.82 -1.47 -5.64
CA THR A 251 5.89 -1.77 -7.08
C THR A 251 4.95 -0.91 -7.93
N ASP A 252 3.92 -0.32 -7.33
CA ASP A 252 2.79 0.35 -8.00
C ASP A 252 1.87 -0.62 -8.80
N ASP A 253 1.99 -1.94 -8.65
CA ASP A 253 1.21 -2.93 -9.41
C ASP A 253 -0.32 -2.71 -9.30
N HIS A 254 -0.77 -2.11 -8.21
CA HIS A 254 -2.17 -1.76 -7.97
C HIS A 254 -2.66 -0.56 -8.77
N LEU A 255 -1.76 0.25 -9.30
CA LEU A 255 -2.09 1.44 -10.09
C LEU A 255 -2.23 1.08 -11.57
N SER A 256 -3.18 1.74 -12.21
CA SER A 256 -3.29 1.78 -13.67
C SER A 256 -2.44 2.91 -14.22
N GLU A 257 -2.49 3.16 -15.53
CA GLU A 257 -1.88 4.36 -16.12
C GLU A 257 -2.50 5.63 -15.51
N PRO A 258 -1.68 6.69 -15.30
CA PRO A 258 -2.19 7.96 -14.82
C PRO A 258 -3.25 8.56 -15.73
N VAL A 259 -4.25 9.21 -15.15
CA VAL A 259 -5.33 9.85 -15.86
C VAL A 259 -5.14 11.37 -15.86
N GLN A 260 -5.15 11.98 -17.04
CA GLN A 260 -5.19 13.43 -17.18
C GLN A 260 -6.65 13.92 -17.23
N SER A 261 -6.95 15.02 -16.52
CA SER A 261 -8.30 15.60 -16.49
C SER A 261 -8.29 17.09 -16.21
N THR A 262 -9.37 17.77 -16.61
CA THR A 262 -9.62 19.18 -16.29
C THR A 262 -10.38 19.29 -14.98
N VAL A 263 -9.96 20.18 -14.11
CA VAL A 263 -10.64 20.51 -12.85
C VAL A 263 -11.89 21.32 -13.15
N LEU A 264 -13.04 20.83 -12.70
CA LEU A 264 -14.34 21.54 -12.79
C LEU A 264 -14.64 22.32 -11.52
N SER A 265 -14.34 21.74 -10.35
CA SER A 265 -14.44 22.41 -9.05
C SER A 265 -13.60 21.71 -8.01
N THR A 266 -13.35 22.39 -6.89
CA THR A 266 -12.70 21.81 -5.70
C THR A 266 -13.53 22.15 -4.47
N GLU A 267 -13.71 21.19 -3.57
CA GLU A 267 -14.44 21.35 -2.31
C GLU A 267 -13.60 20.80 -1.16
N VAL A 268 -13.43 21.61 -0.14
CA VAL A 268 -12.80 21.16 1.12
C VAL A 268 -13.89 20.58 2.01
N LEU A 269 -13.77 19.30 2.30
CA LEU A 269 -14.71 18.54 3.11
C LEU A 269 -14.38 18.65 4.61
N ASN A 270 -15.28 18.11 5.43
CA ASN A 270 -15.04 17.97 6.86
C ASN A 270 -13.71 17.25 7.14
N ARG A 271 -13.00 17.69 8.17
CA ARG A 271 -11.65 17.21 8.55
C ARG A 271 -10.53 17.52 7.56
N GLY A 272 -10.75 18.39 6.55
CA GLY A 272 -9.70 18.89 5.68
C GLY A 272 -9.37 18.05 4.44
N SER A 273 -10.05 16.95 4.21
CA SER A 273 -10.01 16.24 2.92
C SER A 273 -10.53 17.14 1.81
N THR A 274 -10.08 16.94 0.58
CA THR A 274 -10.49 17.74 -0.58
C THR A 274 -11.02 16.85 -1.68
N CYS A 275 -12.23 17.16 -2.16
CA CYS A 275 -12.80 16.56 -3.37
C CYS A 275 -12.47 17.47 -4.56
N ILE A 276 -11.83 16.90 -5.59
CA ILE A 276 -11.62 17.54 -6.88
C ILE A 276 -12.64 16.93 -7.84
N VAL A 277 -13.58 17.71 -8.30
CA VAL A 277 -14.50 17.31 -9.38
C VAL A 277 -13.81 17.57 -10.69
N THR A 278 -13.68 16.55 -11.52
CA THR A 278 -13.03 16.59 -12.83
C THR A 278 -13.97 16.09 -13.93
N GLU A 279 -13.57 16.23 -15.19
CA GLU A 279 -14.30 15.64 -16.32
C GLU A 279 -14.40 14.10 -16.24
N ASN A 280 -13.47 13.45 -15.52
CA ASN A 280 -13.38 12.00 -15.38
C ASN A 280 -13.90 11.49 -14.02
N GLY A 281 -14.63 12.31 -13.25
CA GLY A 281 -15.21 11.93 -11.97
C GLY A 281 -14.62 12.70 -10.78
N GLN A 282 -14.83 12.17 -9.59
CA GLN A 282 -14.41 12.77 -8.33
C GLN A 282 -13.07 12.17 -7.88
N TRP A 283 -12.10 13.03 -7.57
CA TRP A 283 -10.79 12.63 -7.08
C TRP A 283 -10.63 13.08 -5.65
N MET A 284 -10.42 12.13 -4.74
CA MET A 284 -10.35 12.36 -3.30
C MET A 284 -8.90 12.51 -2.82
N ALA A 285 -8.58 13.67 -2.27
CA ALA A 285 -7.35 13.96 -1.56
C ALA A 285 -7.64 13.96 -0.05
N PHE A 286 -7.29 12.89 0.66
CA PHE A 286 -7.54 12.77 2.09
C PHE A 286 -6.63 13.68 2.93
N GLU A 287 -7.03 13.95 4.18
CA GLU A 287 -6.25 14.80 5.07
C GLU A 287 -4.80 14.28 5.24
N GLU A 288 -4.66 12.98 5.42
CA GLU A 288 -3.39 12.30 5.65
C GLU A 288 -2.49 12.26 4.41
N SER A 289 -3.04 12.58 3.22
CA SER A 289 -2.27 12.60 1.97
C SER A 289 -1.29 13.77 1.86
N GLY A 290 -1.32 14.72 2.81
CA GLY A 290 -0.34 15.80 2.96
C GLY A 290 -0.12 16.62 1.68
N PRO A 291 0.98 16.38 0.92
CA PRO A 291 1.28 17.13 -0.31
C PRO A 291 0.17 17.06 -1.37
N ILE A 292 -0.49 15.92 -1.54
CA ILE A 292 -1.61 15.78 -2.48
C ILE A 292 -2.75 16.71 -2.07
N LYS A 293 -3.12 16.71 -0.78
CA LYS A 293 -4.17 17.60 -0.25
C LYS A 293 -3.82 19.08 -0.48
N LEU A 294 -2.58 19.48 -0.20
CA LEU A 294 -2.16 20.87 -0.38
C LEU A 294 -2.23 21.30 -1.85
N LEU A 295 -1.83 20.43 -2.77
CA LEU A 295 -1.98 20.69 -4.20
C LEU A 295 -3.46 20.75 -4.59
N ALA A 296 -4.28 19.80 -4.14
CA ALA A 296 -5.72 19.76 -4.41
C ALA A 296 -6.44 21.05 -3.97
N GLN A 297 -6.12 21.58 -2.79
CA GLN A 297 -6.67 22.85 -2.27
C GLN A 297 -6.22 24.08 -3.04
N TRP A 298 -5.07 24.01 -3.71
CA TRP A 298 -4.54 25.12 -4.53
C TRP A 298 -5.21 25.19 -5.91
N LEU A 299 -5.74 24.08 -6.44
CA LEU A 299 -6.33 23.98 -7.77
C LEU A 299 -7.54 24.89 -7.93
N ARG A 300 -7.85 25.24 -9.20
CA ARG A 300 -9.01 26.03 -9.61
C ARG A 300 -9.69 25.40 -10.85
N PRO A 301 -10.95 25.71 -11.08
CA PRO A 301 -11.62 25.33 -12.33
C PRO A 301 -10.81 25.75 -13.56
N GLY A 302 -10.66 24.82 -14.51
CA GLY A 302 -9.88 24.98 -15.73
C GLY A 302 -8.40 24.58 -15.60
N ASP A 303 -7.88 24.29 -14.40
CA ASP A 303 -6.54 23.70 -14.25
C ASP A 303 -6.55 22.28 -14.83
N VAL A 304 -5.47 21.88 -15.50
CA VAL A 304 -5.28 20.52 -16.00
C VAL A 304 -4.34 19.79 -15.08
N ILE A 305 -4.76 18.64 -14.59
CA ILE A 305 -4.04 17.79 -13.65
C ILE A 305 -3.88 16.38 -14.20
N GLU A 306 -2.92 15.67 -13.68
CA GLU A 306 -2.76 14.24 -13.91
C GLU A 306 -2.67 13.53 -12.54
N GLY A 307 -3.46 12.49 -12.38
CA GLY A 307 -3.55 11.76 -11.12
C GLY A 307 -3.56 10.26 -11.30
N ASN A 308 -3.20 9.57 -10.24
CA ASN A 308 -3.28 8.13 -10.14
C ASN A 308 -3.71 7.72 -8.74
N GLY A 309 -4.45 6.62 -8.65
CA GLY A 309 -4.99 6.11 -7.39
C GLY A 309 -5.93 4.94 -7.60
N LEU A 310 -6.60 4.54 -6.53
CA LEU A 310 -7.56 3.44 -6.53
C LEU A 310 -8.99 3.95 -6.59
N SER A 311 -9.84 3.22 -7.30
CA SER A 311 -11.27 3.54 -7.41
C SER A 311 -12.10 2.46 -6.71
N PRO A 312 -12.33 2.59 -5.37
CA PRO A 312 -13.16 1.63 -4.64
C PRO A 312 -14.64 1.72 -5.02
N GLU A 313 -15.05 2.84 -5.61
CA GLU A 313 -16.41 3.12 -6.07
C GLU A 313 -16.35 3.68 -7.49
N ALA A 314 -17.37 3.40 -8.29
CA ALA A 314 -17.47 3.92 -9.65
C ALA A 314 -17.46 5.45 -9.67
N GLY A 315 -16.59 6.04 -10.49
CA GLY A 315 -16.47 7.49 -10.64
C GLY A 315 -15.74 8.21 -9.49
N VAL A 316 -15.22 7.48 -8.48
CA VAL A 316 -14.45 8.06 -7.38
C VAL A 316 -13.04 7.48 -7.35
N MET A 317 -12.02 8.32 -7.46
CA MET A 317 -10.61 7.92 -7.33
C MET A 317 -10.02 8.44 -6.02
N HIS A 318 -9.47 7.56 -5.21
CA HIS A 318 -8.66 7.89 -4.04
C HIS A 318 -7.22 8.14 -4.48
N LEU A 319 -6.80 9.40 -4.50
CA LEU A 319 -5.51 9.83 -5.03
C LEU A 319 -4.33 9.27 -4.21
N GLU A 320 -3.39 8.68 -4.93
CA GLU A 320 -2.08 8.26 -4.42
C GLU A 320 -0.93 9.03 -5.06
N LYS A 321 -1.14 9.56 -6.27
CA LYS A 321 -0.20 10.46 -6.96
C LYS A 321 -0.98 11.56 -7.68
N LEU A 322 -0.44 12.78 -7.65
CA LEU A 322 -1.05 13.93 -8.32
C LEU A 322 0.03 14.86 -8.83
N ARG A 323 -0.15 15.44 -10.02
CA ARG A 323 0.64 16.58 -10.52
C ARG A 323 -0.22 17.58 -11.26
N LEU A 324 0.23 18.81 -11.27
CA LEU A 324 -0.31 19.86 -12.14
C LEU A 324 0.36 19.78 -13.52
N ILE A 325 -0.42 19.79 -14.57
CA ILE A 325 0.06 19.87 -15.97
C ILE A 325 0.05 21.33 -16.43
N SER A 326 -1.06 22.01 -16.23
CA SER A 326 -1.17 23.45 -16.54
C SER A 326 -2.16 24.14 -15.62
N SER A 327 -1.96 25.40 -15.35
CA SER A 327 -2.86 26.21 -14.52
C SER A 327 -3.45 27.39 -15.27
N VAL A 328 -4.71 27.68 -14.98
CA VAL A 328 -5.35 28.92 -15.40
C VAL A 328 -4.67 30.10 -14.68
N PRO A 329 -4.24 31.15 -15.40
CA PRO A 329 -3.60 32.31 -14.78
C PRO A 329 -4.55 33.05 -13.83
N SER A 330 -3.98 33.68 -12.82
CA SER A 330 -4.71 34.64 -11.99
C SER A 330 -4.88 35.95 -12.74
N ARG A 331 -6.03 36.61 -12.54
CA ARG A 331 -6.28 37.95 -13.05
C ARG A 331 -6.06 38.97 -11.95
N GLU A 332 -5.14 39.89 -12.18
CA GLU A 332 -4.85 40.99 -11.27
C GLU A 332 -5.08 42.32 -11.93
N ARG A 333 -5.50 43.32 -11.14
CA ARG A 333 -5.55 44.71 -11.62
C ARG A 333 -4.14 45.19 -11.98
N PRO A 334 -3.95 45.93 -13.10
CA PRO A 334 -2.65 46.43 -13.50
C PRO A 334 -2.03 47.34 -12.43
N LYS A 335 -0.69 47.36 -12.38
CA LYS A 335 0.06 48.29 -11.55
C LYS A 335 0.35 49.56 -12.36
N CYS A 336 0.24 50.71 -11.71
CA CYS A 336 0.61 51.98 -12.33
C CYS A 336 2.12 52.05 -12.60
N ASP A 337 2.56 52.34 -13.80
CA ASP A 337 3.97 52.40 -14.17
C ASP A 337 4.75 53.45 -13.38
N LYS A 338 4.12 54.59 -13.06
CA LYS A 338 4.74 55.70 -12.29
C LYS A 338 4.79 55.40 -10.79
N CYS A 339 3.68 54.94 -10.23
CA CYS A 339 3.52 54.85 -8.79
C CYS A 339 3.72 53.42 -8.24
N LYS A 340 3.85 52.42 -9.09
CA LYS A 340 3.95 50.97 -8.78
C LYS A 340 2.84 50.42 -7.86
N VAL A 341 1.74 51.18 -7.69
CA VAL A 341 0.57 50.78 -6.91
C VAL A 341 -0.48 50.12 -7.82
N ARG A 342 -1.23 49.16 -7.27
CA ARG A 342 -2.34 48.50 -7.96
C ARG A 342 -3.42 49.53 -8.31
N MET A 343 -3.88 49.54 -9.56
CA MET A 343 -4.91 50.44 -10.06
C MET A 343 -6.30 49.99 -9.62
N LYS A 344 -7.25 50.94 -9.52
CA LYS A 344 -8.64 50.66 -9.15
C LYS A 344 -9.56 50.73 -10.40
N SER A 345 -10.53 49.85 -10.44
CA SER A 345 -11.56 49.86 -11.49
C SER A 345 -12.38 51.18 -11.39
N MET A 346 -12.77 51.70 -12.55
CA MET A 346 -13.65 52.87 -12.65
C MET A 346 -15.12 52.49 -12.93
N GLY A 347 -15.39 51.18 -13.11
CA GLY A 347 -16.72 50.68 -13.47
C GLY A 347 -16.64 49.70 -14.65
N SER A 348 -17.76 49.08 -15.02
CA SER A 348 -17.82 48.15 -16.13
C SER A 348 -17.47 48.88 -17.44
N GLY A 349 -16.49 48.34 -18.20
CA GLY A 349 -16.04 48.91 -19.46
C GLY A 349 -15.26 50.23 -19.40
N GLN A 350 -14.98 50.79 -18.18
CA GLN A 350 -14.33 52.11 -18.04
C GLN A 350 -12.83 52.01 -17.75
N GLY A 351 -12.25 50.82 -17.74
CA GLY A 351 -10.82 50.64 -17.42
C GLY A 351 -10.44 50.82 -15.98
N CYS A 352 -9.16 51.18 -15.73
CA CYS A 352 -8.60 51.34 -14.40
C CYS A 352 -7.93 52.73 -14.24
N ARG A 353 -7.91 53.22 -13.00
CA ARG A 353 -7.27 54.49 -12.59
C ARG A 353 -6.31 54.32 -11.43
N CYS A 354 -5.17 54.95 -11.50
CA CYS A 354 -4.22 54.97 -10.38
C CYS A 354 -4.79 55.82 -9.21
N PRO A 355 -4.84 55.27 -7.99
CA PRO A 355 -5.31 56.01 -6.83
C PRO A 355 -4.38 57.19 -6.46
N LYS A 356 -3.08 57.14 -6.80
CA LYS A 356 -2.09 58.19 -6.51
C LYS A 356 -2.04 59.26 -7.61
N CYS A 357 -1.57 58.91 -8.81
CA CYS A 357 -1.32 59.89 -9.86
C CYS A 357 -2.49 60.07 -10.83
N LYS A 358 -3.60 59.37 -10.65
CA LYS A 358 -4.84 59.46 -11.43
C LYS A 358 -4.73 59.03 -12.91
N VAL A 359 -3.57 58.59 -13.36
CA VAL A 359 -3.40 58.02 -14.71
C VAL A 359 -4.41 56.89 -14.94
N ARG A 360 -4.93 56.82 -16.16
CA ARG A 360 -5.93 55.83 -16.57
C ARG A 360 -5.34 54.85 -17.59
N THR A 361 -5.85 53.62 -17.59
CA THR A 361 -5.61 52.61 -18.63
C THR A 361 -6.90 51.91 -19.00
N ASN A 362 -7.00 51.47 -20.22
CA ASN A 362 -8.12 50.64 -20.67
C ASN A 362 -7.96 49.20 -20.21
N ASP A 363 -6.76 48.77 -19.87
CA ASP A 363 -6.50 47.43 -19.35
C ASP A 363 -7.16 47.27 -17.99
N VAL A 364 -7.98 46.23 -17.88
CA VAL A 364 -8.75 45.95 -16.67
C VAL A 364 -8.06 44.87 -15.82
N TRP A 365 -7.42 43.92 -16.50
CA TRP A 365 -6.81 42.76 -15.90
C TRP A 365 -5.50 42.41 -16.60
N ASN A 366 -4.51 42.09 -15.80
CA ASN A 366 -3.28 41.41 -16.24
C ASN A 366 -3.38 39.95 -15.84
N GLU A 367 -3.04 39.05 -16.73
CA GLU A 367 -2.88 37.64 -16.43
C GLU A 367 -1.50 37.43 -15.80
N VAL A 368 -1.49 36.78 -14.64
CA VAL A 368 -0.30 36.49 -13.87
C VAL A 368 -0.22 34.98 -13.65
N PRO A 369 0.91 34.33 -13.99
CA PRO A 369 1.09 32.91 -13.74
C PRO A 369 0.90 32.60 -12.24
N ARG A 370 0.24 31.49 -11.94
CA ARG A 370 0.11 30.96 -10.58
C ARG A 370 1.26 29.99 -10.34
N VAL A 371 1.94 30.15 -9.20
CA VAL A 371 3.01 29.26 -8.79
C VAL A 371 2.40 28.14 -7.96
N PRO A 372 2.49 26.88 -8.41
CA PRO A 372 1.97 25.74 -7.64
C PRO A 372 2.83 25.48 -6.39
N PRO A 373 2.26 24.89 -5.33
CA PRO A 373 3.00 24.53 -4.13
C PRO A 373 4.07 23.45 -4.40
N TYR A 374 3.90 22.68 -5.47
CA TYR A 374 4.82 21.64 -5.89
C TYR A 374 5.01 21.66 -7.40
N PRO A 375 6.27 21.58 -7.90
CA PRO A 375 6.57 21.70 -9.33
C PRO A 375 6.40 20.39 -10.11
N SER A 376 6.23 19.25 -9.42
CA SER A 376 6.20 17.90 -10.01
C SER A 376 5.18 17.02 -9.29
N TRP A 377 5.26 15.72 -9.53
CA TRP A 377 4.44 14.72 -8.83
C TRP A 377 4.54 14.84 -7.32
N VAL A 378 3.41 14.69 -6.65
CA VAL A 378 3.31 14.55 -5.19
C VAL A 378 2.63 13.23 -4.84
N GLN A 379 2.97 12.71 -3.65
CA GLN A 379 2.42 11.50 -3.07
C GLN A 379 2.23 11.69 -1.56
N PRO A 380 1.47 10.80 -0.89
CA PRO A 380 1.32 10.83 0.56
C PRO A 380 2.67 10.69 1.28
N PRO A 381 2.78 11.21 2.50
CA PRO A 381 3.92 10.94 3.36
C PRO A 381 4.03 9.44 3.70
N HIS A 382 5.23 8.99 4.09
CA HIS A 382 5.54 7.58 4.35
C HIS A 382 4.48 6.86 5.20
N GLY A 383 4.01 7.48 6.29
CA GLY A 383 3.01 6.89 7.20
C GLY A 383 1.60 6.78 6.63
N SER A 384 1.33 7.37 5.48
CA SER A 384 0.02 7.38 4.84
C SER A 384 0.04 6.75 3.44
N ARG A 385 1.20 6.20 3.02
CA ARG A 385 1.32 5.45 1.77
C ARG A 385 0.78 4.04 1.94
N ARG A 386 0.16 3.52 0.90
CA ARG A 386 -0.18 2.09 0.81
C ARG A 386 1.08 1.25 0.66
N HIS A 387 1.03 0.00 1.08
CA HIS A 387 2.17 -0.92 0.96
C HIS A 387 2.69 -1.07 -0.47
N LEU A 388 1.81 -1.03 -1.46
CA LEU A 388 2.14 -1.18 -2.87
C LEU A 388 2.69 0.11 -3.50
N ALA A 389 2.47 1.28 -2.88
CA ALA A 389 2.86 2.56 -3.46
C ALA A 389 4.39 2.70 -3.56
N LYS A 390 4.90 2.82 -4.79
CA LYS A 390 6.31 3.05 -5.07
C LYS A 390 6.68 4.51 -4.75
N PRO A 391 7.76 4.73 -4.00
CA PRO A 391 8.26 6.08 -3.75
C PRO A 391 8.62 6.82 -5.03
N LEU A 392 8.26 8.11 -5.12
CA LEU A 392 8.56 8.94 -6.31
C LEU A 392 10.05 9.16 -6.55
N GLU A 393 10.86 9.01 -5.51
CA GLU A 393 12.31 9.13 -5.53
C GLU A 393 13.04 7.90 -6.13
N TRP A 394 12.34 6.87 -6.55
CA TRP A 394 12.89 5.61 -7.09
C TRP A 394 12.89 5.53 -8.60
#